data_fafc9ef34c8a521a597c010309237656
#
_entry.id   fafc9ef34c8a521a597c010309237656
#
_cell.length_a   1.000
_cell.length_b   1.000
_cell.length_c   1.000
_cell.angle_alpha   90.00
_cell.angle_beta   90.00
_cell.angle_gamma   90.00
#
_symmetry.space_group_name_H-M   'P 1'
#
loop_
_entity.id
_entity.type
_entity.pdbx_description
1 polymer ?
#
loop_
_entity_poly.entity_id
_entity_poly.type
_entity_poly.pdbx_seq_one_letter_code
_entity_poly.pdbx_strand_id
1 'polypeptide(L)'
;MTAFLYTLLKFIHIAAAISAVGSNITYGVWNALGAREPAHLGFMLKGIKFLDDRIANPSYGVLFLTGLLLIFIGHWSITSLWLIVAIVLFVAVAVIGFGVFTPLLRDQIRLAGTGDTGSPEFKRLANRSRMLGLILGIVVIGILVMMVFKPSL
;
A
#
# COMPACT_ATOMS: atom_id res chain seq x y z
N MET A 1 -18.02 3.04 27.94
CA MET A 1 -17.85 3.95 26.80
C MET A 1 -16.49 3.78 26.13
N THR A 2 -15.38 3.79 26.90
CA THR A 2 -14.01 3.61 26.38
C THR A 2 -13.76 2.26 25.69
N ALA A 3 -14.27 1.14 26.25
CA ALA A 3 -14.11 -0.20 25.67
C ALA A 3 -14.79 -0.33 24.30
N PHE A 4 -15.99 0.21 24.15
CA PHE A 4 -16.71 0.21 22.87
C PHE A 4 -15.97 1.03 21.82
N LEU A 5 -15.52 2.24 22.18
CA LEU A 5 -14.77 3.10 21.27
C LEU A 5 -13.47 2.44 20.82
N TYR A 6 -12.73 1.81 21.73
CA TYR A 6 -11.51 1.07 21.38
C TYR A 6 -11.79 -0.06 20.39
N THR A 7 -12.85 -0.85 20.64
CA THR A 7 -13.24 -1.96 19.75
C THR A 7 -13.66 -1.45 18.37
N LEU A 8 -14.41 -0.35 18.31
CA LEU A 8 -14.82 0.27 17.05
C LEU A 8 -13.60 0.78 16.26
N LEU A 9 -12.69 1.49 16.91
CA LEU A 9 -11.44 1.97 16.27
C LEU A 9 -10.60 0.81 15.77
N LYS A 10 -10.48 -0.25 16.55
CA LYS A 10 -9.77 -1.47 16.13
C LYS A 10 -10.41 -2.11 14.91
N PHE A 11 -11.74 -2.18 14.86
CA PHE A 11 -12.46 -2.68 13.71
C PHE A 11 -12.18 -1.84 12.46
N ILE A 12 -12.28 -0.50 12.56
CA ILE A 12 -12.00 0.42 11.45
C ILE A 12 -10.55 0.27 10.97
N HIS A 13 -9.60 0.18 11.91
CA HIS A 13 -8.19 -0.02 11.60
C HIS A 13 -7.95 -1.33 10.82
N ILE A 14 -8.55 -2.43 11.26
CA ILE A 14 -8.43 -3.73 10.58
C ILE A 14 -9.10 -3.68 9.20
N ALA A 15 -10.29 -3.08 9.09
CA ALA A 15 -10.98 -2.94 7.80
C ALA A 15 -10.15 -2.11 6.80
N ALA A 16 -9.55 -1.02 7.26
CA ALA A 16 -8.63 -0.23 6.44
C ALA A 16 -7.36 -1.00 6.04
N ALA A 17 -6.81 -1.85 6.93
CA ALA A 17 -5.68 -2.71 6.62
C ALA A 17 -6.04 -3.73 5.53
N ILE A 18 -7.20 -4.37 5.64
CA ILE A 18 -7.69 -5.31 4.62
C ILE A 18 -7.83 -4.60 3.27
N SER A 19 -8.40 -3.39 3.24
CA SER A 19 -8.59 -2.61 2.01
C SER A 19 -7.25 -2.22 1.37
N ALA A 20 -6.28 -1.75 2.17
CA ALA A 20 -4.96 -1.38 1.69
C ALA A 20 -4.17 -2.58 1.14
N VAL A 21 -4.13 -3.69 1.89
CA VAL A 21 -3.44 -4.93 1.48
C VAL A 21 -4.09 -5.54 0.25
N GLY A 22 -5.43 -5.61 0.23
CA GLY A 22 -6.19 -6.12 -0.91
C GLY A 22 -5.93 -5.32 -2.19
N SER A 23 -5.85 -4.00 -2.09
CA SER A 23 -5.48 -3.15 -3.22
C SER A 23 -4.09 -3.48 -3.77
N ASN A 24 -3.08 -3.63 -2.90
CA ASN A 24 -1.72 -3.98 -3.32
C ASN A 24 -1.64 -5.35 -4.01
N ILE A 25 -2.39 -6.34 -3.52
CA ILE A 25 -2.49 -7.66 -4.17
C ILE A 25 -3.12 -7.50 -5.57
N THR A 26 -4.18 -6.71 -5.66
CA THR A 26 -4.90 -6.44 -6.91
C THR A 26 -3.99 -5.77 -7.95
N TYR A 27 -3.07 -4.87 -7.54
CA TYR A 27 -2.08 -4.28 -8.46
C TYR A 27 -1.18 -5.34 -9.10
N GLY A 28 -0.77 -6.35 -8.34
CA GLY A 28 0.00 -7.49 -8.86
C GLY A 28 -0.77 -8.25 -9.93
N VAL A 29 -2.06 -8.51 -9.69
CA VAL A 29 -2.94 -9.20 -10.65
C VAL A 29 -3.11 -8.38 -11.93
N TRP A 30 -3.45 -7.08 -11.84
CA TRP A 30 -3.60 -6.20 -12.99
C TRP A 30 -2.32 -6.08 -13.81
N ASN A 31 -1.15 -5.96 -13.15
CA ASN A 31 0.14 -5.94 -13.85
C ASN A 31 0.45 -7.25 -14.57
N ALA A 32 0.11 -8.40 -13.97
CA ALA A 32 0.30 -9.71 -14.59
C ALA A 32 -0.61 -9.90 -15.81
N LEU A 33 -1.87 -9.47 -15.72
CA LEU A 33 -2.80 -9.49 -16.84
C LEU A 33 -2.36 -8.55 -17.96
N GLY A 34 -1.95 -7.32 -17.63
CA GLY A 34 -1.46 -6.34 -18.61
C GLY A 34 -0.23 -6.79 -19.38
N ALA A 35 0.64 -7.58 -18.74
CA ALA A 35 1.78 -8.18 -19.41
C ALA A 35 1.39 -9.25 -20.44
N ARG A 36 0.24 -9.91 -20.25
CA ARG A 36 -0.30 -10.93 -21.17
C ARG A 36 -1.15 -10.33 -22.29
N GLU A 37 -1.75 -9.18 -22.04
CA GLU A 37 -2.66 -8.49 -22.96
C GLU A 37 -2.22 -7.03 -23.19
N PRO A 38 -1.16 -6.80 -23.97
CA PRO A 38 -0.60 -5.46 -24.18
C PRO A 38 -1.60 -4.44 -24.76
N ALA A 39 -2.58 -4.91 -25.52
CA ALA A 39 -3.62 -4.06 -26.09
C ALA A 39 -4.49 -3.36 -25.01
N HIS A 40 -4.66 -3.99 -23.85
CA HIS A 40 -5.46 -3.48 -22.74
C HIS A 40 -4.62 -2.89 -21.60
N LEU A 41 -3.30 -2.86 -21.76
CA LEU A 41 -2.36 -2.43 -20.70
C LEU A 41 -2.66 -1.03 -20.18
N GLY A 42 -2.98 -0.09 -21.06
CA GLY A 42 -3.33 1.29 -20.66
C GLY A 42 -4.59 1.36 -19.77
N PHE A 43 -5.59 0.54 -20.07
CA PHE A 43 -6.79 0.42 -19.24
C PHE A 43 -6.48 -0.17 -17.86
N MET A 44 -5.68 -1.23 -17.84
CA MET A 44 -5.28 -1.90 -16.59
C MET A 44 -4.46 -0.98 -15.67
N LEU A 45 -3.51 -0.21 -16.22
CA LEU A 45 -2.75 0.80 -15.46
C LEU A 45 -3.65 1.90 -14.87
N LYS A 46 -4.66 2.35 -15.62
CA LYS A 46 -5.67 3.30 -15.11
C LYS A 46 -6.50 2.68 -13.99
N GLY A 47 -6.83 1.38 -14.07
CA GLY A 47 -7.51 0.64 -13.00
C GLY A 47 -6.68 0.59 -11.72
N ILE A 48 -5.37 0.29 -11.83
CA ILE A 48 -4.44 0.36 -10.70
C ILE A 48 -4.44 1.76 -10.09
N LYS A 49 -4.34 2.80 -10.92
CA LYS A 49 -4.33 4.19 -10.45
C LYS A 49 -5.63 4.60 -9.76
N PHE A 50 -6.77 4.14 -10.26
CA PHE A 50 -8.06 4.36 -9.61
C PHE A 50 -8.11 3.72 -8.21
N LEU A 51 -7.67 2.46 -8.09
CA LEU A 51 -7.61 1.77 -6.80
C LEU A 51 -6.63 2.45 -5.84
N ASP A 52 -5.48 2.91 -6.36
CA ASP A 52 -4.47 3.65 -5.58
C ASP A 52 -5.07 4.93 -4.99
N ASP A 53 -5.69 5.76 -5.84
CA ASP A 53 -6.21 7.07 -5.43
C ASP A 53 -7.46 6.99 -4.56
N ARG A 54 -8.35 6.03 -4.81
CA ARG A 54 -9.69 5.99 -4.22
C ARG A 54 -9.84 5.00 -3.07
N ILE A 55 -8.97 4.00 -3.00
CA ILE A 55 -9.07 2.94 -1.98
C ILE A 55 -7.80 2.87 -1.16
N ALA A 56 -6.63 2.62 -1.76
CA ALA A 56 -5.41 2.37 -1.00
C ALA A 56 -4.96 3.61 -0.25
N ASN A 57 -4.81 4.75 -0.91
CA ASN A 57 -4.32 5.98 -0.28
C ASN A 57 -5.24 6.48 0.85
N PRO A 58 -6.59 6.55 0.69
CA PRO A 58 -7.48 6.84 1.81
C PRO A 58 -7.37 5.82 2.94
N SER A 59 -7.22 4.52 2.63
CA SER A 59 -7.06 3.48 3.65
C SER A 59 -5.78 3.66 4.47
N TYR A 60 -4.66 4.06 3.85
CA TYR A 60 -3.43 4.40 4.57
C TYR A 60 -3.64 5.61 5.50
N GLY A 61 -4.40 6.62 5.08
CA GLY A 61 -4.77 7.76 5.94
C GLY A 61 -5.59 7.31 7.16
N VAL A 62 -6.60 6.46 6.94
CA VAL A 62 -7.41 5.88 8.03
C VAL A 62 -6.56 5.02 8.95
N LEU A 63 -5.66 4.19 8.41
CA LEU A 63 -4.72 3.38 9.19
C LEU A 63 -3.84 4.23 10.10
N PHE A 64 -3.30 5.32 9.58
CA PHE A 64 -2.47 6.23 10.36
C PHE A 64 -3.25 6.85 11.52
N LEU A 65 -4.41 7.45 11.23
CA LEU A 65 -5.22 8.11 12.25
C LEU A 65 -5.73 7.14 13.32
N THR A 66 -6.31 6.01 12.89
CA THR A 66 -6.83 5.01 13.83
C THR A 66 -5.72 4.31 14.60
N GLY A 67 -4.54 4.11 13.99
CA GLY A 67 -3.37 3.57 14.66
C GLY A 67 -2.89 4.47 15.80
N LEU A 68 -2.77 5.77 15.56
CA LEU A 68 -2.44 6.74 16.61
C LEU A 68 -3.47 6.73 17.74
N LEU A 69 -4.76 6.78 17.42
CA LEU A 69 -5.83 6.74 18.41
C LEU A 69 -5.81 5.46 19.25
N LEU A 70 -5.54 4.30 18.63
CA LEU A 70 -5.43 3.02 19.33
C LEU A 70 -4.24 2.96 20.28
N ILE A 71 -3.12 3.62 19.95
CA ILE A 71 -1.97 3.75 20.87
C ILE A 71 -2.37 4.53 22.11
N PHE A 72 -3.00 5.71 21.93
CA PHE A 72 -3.40 6.57 23.04
C PHE A 72 -4.48 5.94 23.93
N ILE A 73 -5.58 5.44 23.32
CA ILE A 73 -6.72 4.87 24.07
C ILE A 73 -6.37 3.52 24.68
N GLY A 74 -5.53 2.74 23.99
CA GLY A 74 -5.07 1.42 24.44
C GLY A 74 -3.92 1.48 25.43
N HIS A 75 -3.40 2.68 25.73
CA HIS A 75 -2.23 2.90 26.59
C HIS A 75 -1.02 2.04 26.21
N TRP A 76 -0.84 1.80 24.90
CA TRP A 76 0.31 1.05 24.41
C TRP A 76 1.60 1.84 24.57
N SER A 77 2.64 1.20 25.11
CA SER A 77 3.95 1.84 25.20
C SER A 77 4.52 2.05 23.80
N ILE A 78 4.81 3.30 23.46
CA ILE A 78 5.45 3.66 22.18
C ILE A 78 6.89 3.12 22.08
N THR A 79 7.47 2.66 23.18
CA THR A 79 8.79 2.02 23.22
C THR A 79 8.74 0.53 22.94
N SER A 80 7.55 -0.06 22.76
CA SER A 80 7.41 -1.47 22.39
C SER A 80 8.04 -1.72 21.02
N LEU A 81 8.92 -2.72 20.91
CA LEU A 81 9.66 -3.04 19.70
C LEU A 81 8.72 -3.20 18.47
N TRP A 82 7.66 -3.99 18.63
CA TRP A 82 6.72 -4.26 17.54
C TRP A 82 6.07 -2.99 17.00
N LEU A 83 5.80 -2.02 17.90
CA LEU A 83 5.14 -0.77 17.53
C LEU A 83 6.11 0.16 16.80
N ILE A 84 7.35 0.29 17.31
CA ILE A 84 8.41 1.08 16.65
C ILE A 84 8.64 0.56 15.24
N VAL A 85 8.85 -0.75 15.10
CA VAL A 85 9.11 -1.38 13.80
C VAL A 85 7.93 -1.17 12.86
N ALA A 86 6.68 -1.38 13.33
CA ALA A 86 5.50 -1.17 12.52
C ALA A 86 5.36 0.27 12.03
N ILE A 87 5.62 1.27 12.90
CA ILE A 87 5.58 2.71 12.54
C ILE A 87 6.66 3.04 11.51
N VAL A 88 7.90 2.60 11.74
CA VAL A 88 9.02 2.85 10.80
C VAL A 88 8.73 2.25 9.43
N LEU A 89 8.28 1.01 9.39
CA LEU A 89 7.90 0.34 8.14
C LEU A 89 6.71 1.03 7.46
N PHE A 90 5.71 1.47 8.23
CA PHE A 90 4.55 2.20 7.70
C PHE A 90 4.97 3.53 7.06
N VAL A 91 5.81 4.31 7.73
CA VAL A 91 6.35 5.57 7.19
C VAL A 91 7.15 5.31 5.91
N ALA A 92 7.98 4.26 5.90
CA ALA A 92 8.74 3.89 4.71
C ALA A 92 7.80 3.53 3.52
N VAL A 93 6.74 2.75 3.77
CA VAL A 93 5.72 2.42 2.76
C VAL A 93 5.03 3.69 2.25
N ALA A 94 4.65 4.60 3.13
CA ALA A 94 4.01 5.86 2.75
C ALA A 94 4.94 6.73 1.88
N VAL A 95 6.18 6.94 2.31
CA VAL A 95 7.16 7.75 1.57
C VAL A 95 7.46 7.15 0.20
N ILE A 96 7.69 5.84 0.12
CA ILE A 96 7.99 5.17 -1.16
C ILE A 96 6.74 5.12 -2.05
N GLY A 97 5.57 4.84 -1.48
CA GLY A 97 4.31 4.77 -2.20
C GLY A 97 3.95 6.12 -2.84
N PHE A 98 3.86 7.17 -2.04
CA PHE A 98 3.49 8.50 -2.54
C PHE A 98 4.61 9.17 -3.33
N GLY A 99 5.87 9.04 -2.87
CA GLY A 99 7.01 9.75 -3.45
C GLY A 99 7.61 9.10 -4.69
N VAL A 100 7.48 7.78 -4.83
CA VAL A 100 8.14 7.03 -5.92
C VAL A 100 7.15 6.23 -6.75
N PHE A 101 6.31 5.39 -6.13
CA PHE A 101 5.43 4.50 -6.86
C PHE A 101 4.34 5.24 -7.64
N THR A 102 3.64 6.19 -7.00
CA THR A 102 2.56 6.95 -7.64
C THR A 102 3.04 7.77 -8.85
N PRO A 103 4.16 8.54 -8.80
CA PRO A 103 4.72 9.20 -9.97
C PRO A 103 5.10 8.22 -11.09
N LEU A 104 5.75 7.11 -10.73
CA LEU A 104 6.15 6.06 -11.67
C LEU A 104 4.96 5.48 -12.44
N LEU A 105 3.85 5.24 -11.74
CA LEU A 105 2.61 4.76 -12.34
C LEU A 105 2.00 5.79 -13.29
N ARG A 106 2.04 7.09 -12.94
CA ARG A 106 1.59 8.17 -13.83
C ARG A 106 2.39 8.22 -15.13
N ASP A 107 3.70 8.08 -15.06
CA ASP A 107 4.57 8.07 -16.24
C ASP A 107 4.30 6.85 -17.14
N GLN A 108 4.06 5.67 -16.56
CA GLN A 108 3.64 4.50 -17.31
C GLN A 108 2.31 4.72 -18.03
N ILE A 109 1.31 5.31 -17.36
CA ILE A 109 0.01 5.62 -17.96
C ILE A 109 0.17 6.61 -19.11
N ARG A 110 1.03 7.63 -18.97
CA ARG A 110 1.32 8.61 -20.01
C ARG A 110 1.89 7.96 -21.26
N LEU A 111 2.93 7.11 -21.11
CA LEU A 111 3.55 6.40 -22.23
C LEU A 111 2.59 5.37 -22.87
N ALA A 112 1.79 4.67 -22.05
CA ALA A 112 0.77 3.77 -22.59
C ALA A 112 -0.31 4.53 -23.39
N GLY A 113 -0.64 5.75 -23.01
CA GLY A 113 -1.59 6.62 -23.70
C GLY A 113 -1.10 7.11 -25.08
N THR A 114 0.21 7.21 -25.28
CA THR A 114 0.84 7.55 -26.59
C THR A 114 1.12 6.33 -27.48
N GLY A 115 0.75 5.12 -27.02
CA GLY A 115 1.01 3.88 -27.73
C GLY A 115 2.44 3.36 -27.61
N ASP A 116 3.28 3.99 -26.78
CA ASP A 116 4.72 3.69 -26.67
C ASP A 116 5.02 2.63 -25.59
N THR A 117 4.21 1.57 -25.56
CA THR A 117 4.38 0.46 -24.61
C THR A 117 5.54 -0.47 -24.94
N GLY A 118 6.06 -0.39 -26.16
CA GLY A 118 7.19 -1.18 -26.63
C GLY A 118 8.56 -0.57 -26.34
N SER A 119 8.62 0.71 -25.95
CA SER A 119 9.86 1.46 -25.77
C SER A 119 10.74 0.92 -24.62
N PRO A 120 12.05 1.09 -24.73
CA PRO A 120 12.98 0.80 -23.62
C PRO A 120 12.63 1.58 -22.36
N GLU A 121 12.14 2.81 -22.50
CA GLU A 121 11.73 3.66 -21.38
C GLU A 121 10.53 3.04 -20.65
N PHE A 122 9.47 2.66 -21.37
CA PHE A 122 8.31 2.01 -20.76
C PHE A 122 8.70 0.72 -20.02
N LYS A 123 9.51 -0.14 -20.64
CA LYS A 123 9.99 -1.39 -20.05
C LYS A 123 10.77 -1.14 -18.75
N ARG A 124 11.62 -0.11 -18.72
CA ARG A 124 12.36 0.29 -17.52
C ARG A 124 11.43 0.73 -16.39
N LEU A 125 10.43 1.56 -16.70
CA LEU A 125 9.43 2.01 -15.73
C LEU A 125 8.60 0.84 -15.21
N ALA A 126 8.15 -0.05 -16.09
CA ALA A 126 7.38 -1.23 -15.72
C ALA A 126 8.15 -2.18 -14.79
N ASN A 127 9.42 -2.46 -15.10
CA ASN A 127 10.27 -3.28 -14.24
C ASN A 127 10.51 -2.63 -12.87
N ARG A 128 10.76 -1.33 -12.84
CA ARG A 128 10.94 -0.57 -11.58
C ARG A 128 9.66 -0.58 -10.75
N SER A 129 8.50 -0.36 -11.36
CA SER A 129 7.19 -0.42 -10.70
C SER A 129 6.93 -1.81 -10.11
N ARG A 130 7.23 -2.87 -10.87
CA ARG A 130 7.08 -4.25 -10.40
C ARG A 130 7.97 -4.56 -9.21
N MET A 131 9.25 -4.18 -9.27
CA MET A 131 10.18 -4.37 -8.13
C MET A 131 9.72 -3.62 -6.89
N LEU A 132 9.35 -2.34 -7.03
CA LEU A 132 8.83 -1.54 -5.92
C LEU A 132 7.56 -2.14 -5.34
N GLY A 133 6.63 -2.60 -6.18
CA GLY A 133 5.41 -3.26 -5.73
C GLY A 133 5.69 -4.53 -4.91
N LEU A 134 6.66 -5.35 -5.31
CA LEU A 134 7.10 -6.52 -4.55
C LEU A 134 7.71 -6.14 -3.20
N ILE A 135 8.62 -5.17 -3.19
CA ILE A 135 9.27 -4.69 -1.96
C ILE A 135 8.21 -4.14 -1.00
N LEU A 136 7.32 -3.26 -1.48
CA LEU A 136 6.25 -2.71 -0.66
C LEU A 136 5.32 -3.80 -0.13
N GLY A 137 5.00 -4.82 -0.94
CA GLY A 137 4.22 -5.99 -0.51
C GLY A 137 4.87 -6.75 0.63
N ILE A 138 6.18 -7.02 0.54
CA ILE A 138 6.95 -7.70 1.61
C ILE A 138 6.97 -6.85 2.88
N VAL A 139 7.19 -5.54 2.76
CA VAL A 139 7.18 -4.63 3.92
C VAL A 139 5.81 -4.58 4.60
N VAL A 140 4.73 -4.55 3.82
CA VAL A 140 3.36 -4.58 4.35
C VAL A 140 3.08 -5.89 5.09
N ILE A 141 3.54 -7.03 4.58
CA ILE A 141 3.46 -8.31 5.32
C ILE A 141 4.25 -8.23 6.63
N GLY A 142 5.43 -7.62 6.61
CA GLY A 142 6.21 -7.37 7.83
C GLY A 142 5.44 -6.55 8.87
N ILE A 143 4.74 -5.50 8.44
CA ILE A 143 3.87 -4.70 9.34
C ILE A 143 2.75 -5.58 9.94
N LEU A 144 2.10 -6.42 9.13
CA LEU A 144 1.06 -7.34 9.61
C LEU A 144 1.60 -8.31 10.65
N VAL A 145 2.78 -8.88 10.40
CA VAL A 145 3.46 -9.77 11.38
C VAL A 145 3.68 -9.04 12.71
N MET A 146 4.23 -7.83 12.69
CA MET A 146 4.43 -7.02 13.90
C MET A 146 3.12 -6.75 14.64
N MET A 147 2.05 -6.42 13.90
CA MET A 147 0.74 -6.11 14.50
C MET A 147 0.04 -7.34 15.09
N VAL A 148 0.23 -8.52 14.51
CA VAL A 148 -0.41 -9.77 14.98
C VAL A 148 0.37 -10.41 16.11
N PHE A 149 1.67 -10.63 15.91
CA PHE A 149 2.50 -11.36 16.87
C PHE A 149 3.00 -10.51 18.05
N LYS A 150 3.12 -9.19 17.86
CA LYS A 150 3.58 -8.24 18.88
C LYS A 150 4.80 -8.74 19.67
N PRO A 151 5.91 -9.10 19.00
CA PRO A 151 7.06 -9.64 19.70
C PRO A 151 7.55 -8.65 20.77
N SER A 152 7.72 -9.15 22.00
CA SER A 152 8.37 -8.46 23.11
C SER A 152 9.80 -8.97 23.23
N LEU A 153 10.74 -8.06 23.31
CA LEU A 153 12.09 -8.34 23.80
C LEU A 153 12.13 -8.11 25.30
#